data_791eba3a7bfa5dd44cb5d707cac67c17
#
_entry.id   791eba3a7bfa5dd44cb5d707cac67c17
#
_cell.length_a   1.000
_cell.length_b   1.000
_cell.length_c   1.000
_cell.angle_alpha   90.00
_cell.angle_beta   90.00
_cell.angle_gamma   90.00
#
_symmetry.space_group_name_H-M   'P 1'
#
loop_
_entity.id
_entity.type
_entity.pdbx_description
1 polymer ?
#
loop_
_entity_poly.entity_id
_entity_poly.type
_entity_poly.pdbx_seq_one_letter_code
_entity_poly.pdbx_strand_id
1 'polypeptide(L)'
;MIRPCDMITVAMARLIRDGDTVFHGVSSHMPMIATLLAKRLHAPNAVHLNIPGGVDPEKPVLRAYTSAGSELWDSACAVFPLMDVFDLSMRGGLDVAFLSGVQFDRQGRVNASVIGDYHRPKVRLPGGAGSAVLIPTARRA
;
A
#
# COMPACT_ATOMS: atom_id res chain seq x y z
N MET A 1 17.81 -20.50 1.27
CA MET A 1 17.17 -20.17 2.57
C MET A 1 16.12 -19.08 2.29
N ILE A 2 14.86 -19.27 2.71
CA ILE A 2 13.78 -18.30 2.53
C ILE A 2 13.94 -17.23 3.62
N ARG A 3 13.96 -15.96 3.22
CA ARG A 3 14.10 -14.83 4.16
C ARG A 3 12.73 -14.40 4.69
N PRO A 4 12.64 -13.77 5.88
CA PRO A 4 11.37 -13.25 6.41
C PRO A 4 10.65 -12.29 5.45
N CYS A 5 11.39 -11.42 4.75
CA CYS A 5 10.82 -10.50 3.76
C CYS A 5 10.18 -11.24 2.58
N ASP A 6 10.74 -12.36 2.13
CA ASP A 6 10.16 -13.18 1.06
C ASP A 6 8.83 -13.79 1.52
N MET A 7 8.78 -14.30 2.77
CA MET A 7 7.55 -14.84 3.38
C MET A 7 6.45 -13.79 3.52
N ILE A 8 6.79 -12.60 4.01
CA ILE A 8 5.83 -11.50 4.17
C ILE A 8 5.29 -11.06 2.80
N THR A 9 6.16 -10.93 1.79
CA THR A 9 5.76 -10.55 0.43
C THR A 9 4.79 -11.57 -0.18
N VAL A 10 5.08 -12.87 -0.02
CA VAL A 10 4.18 -13.94 -0.49
C VAL A 10 2.87 -13.94 0.28
N ALA A 11 2.91 -13.74 1.60
CA ALA A 11 1.69 -13.66 2.42
C ALA A 11 0.79 -12.48 1.98
N MET A 12 1.38 -11.30 1.75
CA MET A 12 0.65 -10.15 1.23
C MET A 12 0.08 -10.41 -0.17
N ALA A 13 0.85 -11.02 -1.07
CA ALA A 13 0.37 -11.36 -2.40
C ALA A 13 -0.87 -12.28 -2.35
N ARG A 14 -0.90 -13.25 -1.45
CA ARG A 14 -2.04 -14.15 -1.26
C ARG A 14 -3.32 -13.48 -0.73
N LEU A 15 -3.22 -12.28 -0.15
CA LEU A 15 -4.38 -11.52 0.28
C LEU A 15 -5.08 -10.81 -0.89
N ILE A 16 -4.41 -10.64 -2.01
CA ILE A 16 -4.95 -10.00 -3.21
C ILE A 16 -5.74 -11.03 -4.01
N ARG A 17 -6.97 -10.68 -4.37
CA ARG A 17 -7.86 -11.49 -5.21
C ARG A 17 -7.87 -10.94 -6.63
N ASP A 18 -8.23 -11.78 -7.57
CA ASP A 18 -8.40 -11.33 -8.94
C ASP A 18 -9.53 -10.29 -9.05
N GLY A 19 -9.26 -9.19 -9.76
CA GLY A 19 -10.16 -8.05 -9.86
C GLY A 19 -10.09 -7.04 -8.71
N ASP A 20 -9.30 -7.28 -7.64
CA ASP A 20 -9.11 -6.29 -6.57
C ASP A 20 -8.43 -5.01 -7.07
N THR A 21 -8.87 -3.88 -6.57
CA THR A 21 -8.14 -2.60 -6.66
C THR A 21 -7.21 -2.48 -5.45
N VAL A 22 -5.92 -2.40 -5.70
CA VAL A 22 -4.86 -2.48 -4.68
C VAL A 22 -4.04 -1.21 -4.65
N PHE A 23 -3.87 -0.62 -3.48
CA PHE A 23 -3.02 0.55 -3.27
C PHE A 23 -1.94 0.28 -2.22
N HIS A 24 -0.77 0.82 -2.44
CA HIS A 24 0.32 0.86 -1.46
C HIS A 24 0.89 2.26 -1.29
N GLY A 25 1.31 2.56 -0.06
CA GLY A 25 1.85 3.88 0.29
C GLY A 25 3.32 4.08 -0.10
N VAL A 26 3.89 5.19 0.37
CA VAL A 26 5.32 5.52 0.24
C VAL A 26 6.17 4.51 1.01
N SER A 27 7.40 4.26 0.56
CA SER A 27 8.35 3.31 1.18
C SER A 27 7.77 1.89 1.36
N SER A 28 6.88 1.48 0.46
CA SER A 28 6.12 0.22 0.53
C SER A 28 6.62 -0.81 -0.49
N HIS A 29 7.92 -1.11 -0.46
CA HIS A 29 8.55 -2.02 -1.45
C HIS A 29 7.96 -3.44 -1.40
N MET A 30 7.73 -3.99 -0.21
CA MET A 30 7.16 -5.34 -0.08
C MET A 30 5.72 -5.40 -0.61
N PRO A 31 4.81 -4.50 -0.26
CA PRO A 31 3.47 -4.45 -0.87
C PRO A 31 3.49 -4.24 -2.37
N MET A 32 4.37 -3.38 -2.88
CA MET A 32 4.54 -3.18 -4.33
C MET A 32 4.90 -4.48 -5.03
N ILE A 33 5.94 -5.16 -4.55
CA ILE A 33 6.37 -6.45 -5.10
C ILE A 33 5.27 -7.51 -4.93
N ALA A 34 4.57 -7.51 -3.80
CA ALA A 34 3.46 -8.43 -3.55
C ALA A 34 2.32 -8.25 -4.56
N THR A 35 1.98 -7.01 -4.91
CA THR A 35 0.97 -6.71 -5.92
C THR A 35 1.39 -7.21 -7.30
N LEU A 36 2.63 -6.91 -7.71
CA LEU A 36 3.18 -7.39 -8.98
C LEU A 36 3.26 -8.92 -9.03
N LEU A 37 3.61 -9.56 -7.91
CA LEU A 37 3.66 -11.02 -7.78
C LEU A 37 2.25 -11.62 -7.91
N ALA A 38 1.26 -11.06 -7.24
CA ALA A 38 -0.12 -11.51 -7.31
C ALA A 38 -0.66 -11.45 -8.74
N LYS A 39 -0.46 -10.31 -9.43
CA LYS A 39 -0.85 -10.14 -10.84
C LYS A 39 -0.22 -11.20 -11.74
N ARG A 40 1.01 -11.57 -11.48
CA ARG A 40 1.75 -12.54 -12.29
C ARG A 40 1.32 -13.99 -12.06
N LEU A 41 0.83 -14.32 -10.86
CA LEU A 41 0.58 -15.70 -10.46
C LEU A 41 -0.91 -16.09 -10.43
N HIS A 42 -1.78 -15.23 -9.90
CA HIS A 42 -3.17 -15.66 -9.62
C HIS A 42 -4.21 -14.54 -9.69
N ALA A 43 -3.81 -13.28 -9.82
CA ALA A 43 -4.71 -12.13 -9.85
C ALA A 43 -4.39 -11.20 -11.05
N PRO A 44 -4.44 -11.70 -12.30
CA PRO A 44 -4.02 -10.94 -13.47
C PRO A 44 -4.88 -9.68 -13.72
N ASN A 45 -6.13 -9.70 -13.27
CA ASN A 45 -7.07 -8.57 -13.42
C ASN A 45 -7.06 -7.61 -12.20
N ALA A 46 -6.22 -7.84 -11.19
CA ALA A 46 -6.07 -6.87 -10.11
C ALA A 46 -5.50 -5.56 -10.63
N VAL A 47 -6.04 -4.43 -10.18
CA VAL A 47 -5.62 -3.08 -10.58
C VAL A 47 -4.64 -2.53 -9.55
N HIS A 48 -3.42 -2.25 -9.98
CA HIS A 48 -2.35 -1.71 -9.13
C HIS A 48 -2.36 -0.18 -9.16
N LEU A 49 -2.70 0.44 -8.05
CA LEU A 49 -2.59 1.89 -7.83
C LEU A 49 -1.34 2.20 -7.00
N ASN A 50 -0.58 3.18 -7.41
CA ASN A 50 0.67 3.54 -6.73
C ASN A 50 0.74 5.04 -6.37
N ILE A 51 1.66 5.39 -5.49
CA ILE A 51 1.81 6.76 -4.97
C ILE A 51 2.13 7.79 -6.05
N PRO A 52 3.00 7.54 -7.05
CA PRO A 52 3.20 8.49 -8.13
C PRO A 52 1.93 8.79 -8.95
N GLY A 53 0.87 7.99 -8.78
CA GLY A 53 -0.40 8.14 -9.48
C GLY A 53 -0.50 7.27 -10.73
N GLY A 54 0.40 6.32 -10.91
CA GLY A 54 0.29 5.35 -11.99
C GLY A 54 -0.78 4.31 -11.70
N VAL A 55 -1.56 3.99 -12.72
CA VAL A 55 -2.53 2.90 -12.72
C VAL A 55 -1.94 1.74 -13.50
N ASP A 56 -1.84 0.61 -12.85
CA ASP A 56 -1.54 -0.69 -13.46
C ASP A 56 -0.29 -0.68 -14.37
N PRO A 57 0.89 -0.34 -13.84
CA PRO A 57 2.11 -0.35 -14.63
C PRO A 57 2.41 -1.76 -15.14
N GLU A 58 2.56 -1.90 -16.45
CA GLU A 58 2.60 -3.21 -17.11
C GLU A 58 3.88 -4.00 -16.80
N LYS A 59 5.01 -3.35 -16.84
CA LYS A 59 6.34 -3.97 -16.60
C LYS A 59 7.29 -2.97 -15.96
N PRO A 60 7.05 -2.53 -14.73
CA PRO A 60 7.91 -1.54 -14.13
C PRO A 60 9.33 -2.09 -13.95
N VAL A 61 10.31 -1.39 -14.50
CA VAL A 61 11.72 -1.69 -14.26
C VAL A 61 12.12 -1.00 -12.96
N LEU A 62 12.06 -1.74 -11.87
CA LEU A 62 12.35 -1.23 -10.53
C LEU A 62 13.85 -0.93 -10.40
N ARG A 63 14.24 0.32 -10.67
CA ARG A 63 15.63 0.79 -10.59
C ARG A 63 15.95 1.52 -9.30
N ALA A 64 14.92 2.10 -8.66
CA ALA A 64 15.08 2.90 -7.46
C ALA A 64 14.76 2.10 -6.19
N TYR A 65 15.40 2.49 -5.10
CA TYR A 65 15.08 1.98 -3.76
C TYR A 65 13.84 2.67 -3.18
N THR A 66 12.83 2.91 -4.02
CA THR A 66 11.60 3.59 -3.62
C THR A 66 10.39 2.96 -4.31
N SER A 67 9.26 2.93 -3.63
CA SER A 67 7.96 2.57 -4.20
C SER A 67 7.20 3.78 -4.76
N ALA A 68 7.91 4.89 -4.99
CA ALA A 68 7.37 6.14 -5.51
C ALA A 68 8.22 6.67 -6.68
N GLY A 69 8.90 5.79 -7.40
CA GLY A 69 9.73 6.13 -8.55
C GLY A 69 8.92 6.36 -9.82
N SER A 70 9.49 7.12 -10.76
CA SER A 70 8.89 7.41 -12.08
C SER A 70 8.64 6.16 -12.91
N GLU A 71 9.39 5.10 -12.69
CA GLU A 71 9.21 3.80 -13.35
C GLU A 71 7.82 3.18 -13.15
N LEU A 72 7.11 3.61 -12.10
CA LEU A 72 5.72 3.23 -11.86
C LEU A 72 4.71 4.06 -12.66
N TRP A 73 5.18 5.08 -13.35
CA TRP A 73 4.42 5.91 -14.28
C TRP A 73 4.63 5.50 -15.73
N ASP A 74 5.89 5.23 -16.09
CA ASP A 74 6.33 5.12 -17.48
C ASP A 74 5.58 4.04 -18.26
N SER A 75 5.10 3.00 -17.57
CA SER A 75 4.33 1.90 -18.17
C SER A 75 2.89 1.81 -17.67
N ALA A 76 2.41 2.84 -16.98
CA ALA A 76 1.05 2.86 -16.46
C ALA A 76 0.03 3.08 -17.58
N CYS A 77 -1.11 2.41 -17.53
CA CYS A 77 -2.19 2.57 -18.50
C CYS A 77 -2.96 3.89 -18.32
N ALA A 78 -2.85 4.51 -17.15
CA ALA A 78 -3.40 5.82 -16.82
C ALA A 78 -2.63 6.46 -15.67
N VAL A 79 -2.81 7.76 -15.48
CA VAL A 79 -2.26 8.53 -14.37
C VAL A 79 -3.38 9.29 -13.67
N PHE A 80 -3.36 9.31 -12.34
CA PHE A 80 -4.35 10.00 -11.52
C PHE A 80 -3.67 10.90 -10.47
N PRO A 81 -4.31 12.00 -10.06
CA PRO A 81 -3.88 12.76 -8.88
C PRO A 81 -4.00 11.92 -7.62
N LEU A 82 -3.05 12.04 -6.71
CA LEU A 82 -3.06 11.24 -5.46
C LEU A 82 -4.37 11.40 -4.65
N MET A 83 -5.05 12.53 -4.76
CA MET A 83 -6.32 12.77 -4.09
C MET A 83 -7.41 11.78 -4.52
N ASP A 84 -7.38 11.33 -5.76
CA ASP A 84 -8.43 10.46 -6.32
C ASP A 84 -8.46 9.08 -5.66
N VAL A 85 -7.33 8.59 -5.10
CA VAL A 85 -7.32 7.32 -4.36
C VAL A 85 -8.14 7.41 -3.06
N PHE A 86 -8.13 8.56 -2.42
CA PHE A 86 -8.94 8.79 -1.21
C PHE A 86 -10.42 8.83 -1.56
N ASP A 87 -10.79 9.54 -2.61
CA ASP A 87 -12.17 9.58 -3.11
C ASP A 87 -12.64 8.18 -3.56
N LEU A 88 -11.79 7.44 -4.25
CA LEU A 88 -12.06 6.06 -4.63
C LEU A 88 -12.31 5.18 -3.40
N SER A 89 -11.47 5.31 -2.37
CA SER A 89 -11.61 4.55 -1.13
C SER A 89 -12.91 4.91 -0.40
N MET A 90 -13.21 6.20 -0.25
CA MET A 90 -14.43 6.68 0.40
C MET A 90 -15.71 6.23 -0.32
N ARG A 91 -15.66 6.05 -1.63
CA ARG A 91 -16.76 5.51 -2.43
C ARG A 91 -16.82 3.98 -2.43
N GLY A 92 -15.94 3.31 -1.68
CA GLY A 92 -15.88 1.85 -1.57
C GLY A 92 -15.25 1.14 -2.77
N GLY A 93 -14.52 1.87 -3.61
CA GLY A 93 -13.84 1.34 -4.80
C GLY A 93 -12.42 0.83 -4.54
N LEU A 94 -11.90 0.94 -3.33
CA LEU A 94 -10.58 0.42 -2.96
C LEU A 94 -10.72 -0.88 -2.17
N ASP A 95 -10.28 -1.98 -2.76
CA ASP A 95 -10.43 -3.30 -2.15
C ASP A 95 -9.34 -3.61 -1.14
N VAL A 96 -8.08 -3.26 -1.44
CA VAL A 96 -6.92 -3.53 -0.58
C VAL A 96 -6.04 -2.29 -0.45
N ALA A 97 -5.74 -1.88 0.79
CA ALA A 97 -4.75 -0.86 1.09
C ALA A 97 -3.65 -1.43 1.97
N PHE A 98 -2.42 -1.46 1.49
CA PHE A 98 -1.25 -1.80 2.29
C PHE A 98 -0.67 -0.55 2.94
N LEU A 99 -0.75 -0.51 4.24
CA LEU A 99 -0.37 0.62 5.07
C LEU A 99 0.57 0.17 6.18
N SER A 100 1.25 1.11 6.81
CA SER A 100 2.16 0.81 7.91
C SER A 100 1.86 1.64 9.15
N GLY A 101 2.42 1.22 10.27
CA GLY A 101 2.38 1.92 11.54
C GLY A 101 3.53 1.47 12.43
N VAL A 102 3.68 2.10 13.58
CA VAL A 102 4.78 1.81 14.49
C VAL A 102 4.40 0.80 15.57
N GLN A 103 3.16 0.83 16.01
CA GLN A 103 2.61 -0.13 16.96
C GLN A 103 1.25 -0.60 16.49
N PHE A 104 0.98 -1.87 16.73
CA PHE A 104 -0.28 -2.52 16.36
C PHE A 104 -0.78 -3.30 17.58
N ASP A 105 -2.08 -3.30 17.78
CA ASP A 105 -2.68 -4.15 18.78
C ASP A 105 -3.45 -5.34 18.17
N ARG A 106 -3.96 -6.21 19.05
CA ARG A 106 -4.71 -7.40 18.63
C ARG A 106 -6.05 -7.09 17.96
N GLN A 107 -6.57 -5.89 18.12
CA GLN A 107 -7.79 -5.41 17.49
C GLN A 107 -7.54 -4.76 16.12
N GLY A 108 -6.30 -4.72 15.65
CA GLY A 108 -5.91 -4.09 14.38
C GLY A 108 -5.82 -2.56 14.45
N ARG A 109 -5.80 -1.97 15.67
CA ARG A 109 -5.58 -0.53 15.81
C ARG A 109 -4.12 -0.20 15.59
N VAL A 110 -3.88 0.91 14.89
CA VAL A 110 -2.55 1.33 14.45
C VAL A 110 -2.17 2.63 15.16
N ASN A 111 -0.99 2.65 15.76
CA ASN A 111 -0.40 3.87 16.29
C ASN A 111 0.72 4.37 15.37
N ALA A 112 0.54 5.58 14.87
CA ALA A 112 1.54 6.32 14.09
C ALA A 112 1.79 7.71 14.65
N SER A 113 1.32 8.04 15.86
CA SER A 113 1.31 9.41 16.38
C SER A 113 2.33 9.66 17.48
N VAL A 114 2.33 8.89 18.57
CA VAL A 114 3.23 9.09 19.70
C VAL A 114 3.57 7.78 20.40
N ILE A 115 4.72 7.73 21.03
CA ILE A 115 5.05 6.71 22.03
C ILE A 115 5.13 7.39 23.39
N GLY A 116 4.38 6.91 24.35
CA GLY A 116 4.25 7.49 25.68
C GLY A 116 3.03 8.40 25.80
N ASP A 117 3.08 9.36 26.73
CA ASP A 117 2.01 10.33 26.95
C ASP A 117 1.80 11.24 25.73
N TYR A 118 0.54 11.52 25.38
CA TYR A 118 0.23 12.32 24.18
C TYR A 118 0.73 13.78 24.28
N HIS A 119 0.65 14.38 25.46
CA HIS A 119 1.05 15.77 25.69
C HIS A 119 2.54 15.90 26.00
N ARG A 120 3.18 14.81 26.43
CA ARG A 120 4.63 14.75 26.73
C ARG A 120 5.23 13.46 26.14
N PRO A 121 5.24 13.32 24.82
CA PRO A 121 5.65 12.07 24.19
C PRO A 121 7.14 11.77 24.38
N LYS A 122 7.46 10.50 24.63
CA LYS A 122 8.86 10.02 24.57
C LYS A 122 9.36 10.06 23.13
N VAL A 123 8.50 9.73 22.17
CA VAL A 123 8.79 9.81 20.73
C VAL A 123 7.58 10.40 20.02
N ARG A 124 7.80 11.43 19.22
CA ARG A 124 6.81 11.94 18.27
C ARG A 124 7.00 11.22 16.94
N LEU A 125 5.92 10.63 16.42
CA LEU A 125 5.87 9.94 15.14
C LEU A 125 5.25 10.84 14.07
N PRO A 126 5.34 10.48 12.77
CA PRO A 126 4.88 11.34 11.67
C PRO A 126 3.37 11.55 11.60
N GLY A 127 2.58 10.74 12.28
CA GLY A 127 1.12 10.79 12.25
C GLY A 127 0.51 9.82 11.24
N GLY A 128 -0.82 9.82 11.17
CA GLY A 128 -1.56 8.87 10.34
C GLY A 128 -1.47 9.16 8.83
N ALA A 129 -1.23 10.41 8.43
CA ALA A 129 -1.23 10.81 7.02
C ALA A 129 -2.43 10.19 6.26
N GLY A 130 -2.21 9.62 5.07
CA GLY A 130 -3.24 8.95 4.29
C GLY A 130 -3.88 7.73 4.98
N SER A 131 -3.16 7.09 5.91
CA SER A 131 -3.69 5.94 6.65
C SER A 131 -4.91 6.30 7.51
N ALA A 132 -5.02 7.56 7.95
CA ALA A 132 -6.17 8.04 8.72
C ALA A 132 -7.50 7.93 7.94
N VAL A 133 -7.43 8.02 6.62
CA VAL A 133 -8.59 7.85 5.72
C VAL A 133 -8.66 6.40 5.23
N LEU A 134 -7.56 5.85 4.73
CA LEU A 134 -7.57 4.58 4.01
C LEU A 134 -7.84 3.36 4.92
N ILE A 135 -7.38 3.38 6.18
CA ILE A 135 -7.66 2.27 7.12
C ILE A 135 -9.18 2.08 7.33
N PRO A 136 -9.97 3.14 7.63
CA PRO A 136 -11.40 2.95 7.85
C PRO A 136 -12.24 2.83 6.58
N THR A 137 -11.72 3.17 5.41
CA THR A 137 -12.52 3.25 4.16
C THR A 137 -12.19 2.18 3.13
N ALA A 138 -10.98 1.63 3.12
CA ALA A 138 -10.66 0.48 2.28
C ALA A 138 -11.41 -0.76 2.76
N ARG A 139 -11.81 -1.63 1.86
CA ARG A 139 -12.52 -2.88 2.23
C ARG A 139 -11.65 -3.81 3.07
N ARG A 140 -10.34 -3.79 2.83
CA ARG A 140 -9.32 -4.54 3.58
C ARG A 140 -8.07 -3.68 3.71
N ALA A 141 -7.67 -3.35 4.92
CA ALA A 141 -6.46 -2.61 5.22
C ALA A 141 -5.53 -3.45 6.09
#